data_04a83f0bc586f74bced0fa2f6437c032
#
_entry.id   04a83f0bc586f74bced0fa2f6437c032
#
_cell.length_a   1.000
_cell.length_b   1.000
_cell.length_c   1.000
_cell.angle_alpha   90.00
_cell.angle_beta   90.00
_cell.angle_gamma   90.00
#
_symmetry.space_group_name_H-M   'P 1'
#
loop_
_entity.id
_entity.type
_entity.pdbx_description
1 polymer ?
#
loop_
_entity_poly.entity_id
_entity_poly.type
_entity_poly.pdbx_seq_one_letter_code
_entity_poly.pdbx_strand_id
1 'polypeptide(L)'
;MTQESKTYIALAIADSMFAVDAQVARRPLSVEEVMVVVADGVVSGFNPSHQTTINALATKHGIVVPVPEKAPMIKLAVGDRLVVMSARFPRRLAEGEVWTQEEVNATQFAFGVWEVIG
;
A
#
# COMPACT_ATOMS: atom_id res chain seq x y z
N MET A 1 7.41 23.59 16.65
CA MET A 1 7.91 22.30 16.14
C MET A 1 6.97 21.79 15.07
N THR A 2 7.47 21.63 13.86
CA THR A 2 6.68 21.06 12.79
C THR A 2 6.66 19.55 12.95
N GLN A 3 5.47 18.97 12.98
CA GLN A 3 5.31 17.54 13.01
C GLN A 3 5.60 16.99 11.61
N GLU A 4 6.48 16.01 11.52
CA GLU A 4 6.79 15.39 10.23
C GLU A 4 5.59 14.60 9.72
N SER A 5 5.27 14.79 8.45
CA SER A 5 4.25 14.01 7.77
C SER A 5 4.74 12.59 7.57
N LYS A 6 3.83 11.63 7.69
CA LYS A 6 4.11 10.21 7.45
C LYS A 6 3.41 9.76 6.18
N THR A 7 4.02 8.78 5.52
CA THR A 7 3.42 8.11 4.37
C THR A 7 3.20 6.65 4.74
N TYR A 8 1.97 6.20 4.57
CA TYR A 8 1.55 4.82 4.84
C TYR A 8 1.26 4.11 3.52
N ILE A 9 1.34 2.79 3.51
CA ILE A 9 0.92 1.98 2.38
C ILE A 9 0.06 0.82 2.87
N ALA A 10 -1.08 0.60 2.22
CA ALA A 10 -2.04 -0.44 2.60
C ALA A 10 -2.84 -0.92 1.40
N LEU A 11 -3.61 -2.01 1.58
CA LEU A 11 -4.49 -2.55 0.56
C LEU A 11 -5.90 -1.97 0.61
N ALA A 12 -6.25 -1.26 1.66
CA ALA A 12 -7.59 -0.71 1.82
C ALA A 12 -7.56 0.60 2.57
N ILE A 13 -8.61 1.38 2.42
CA ILE A 13 -8.84 2.63 3.12
C ILE A 13 -10.09 2.46 3.99
N ALA A 14 -10.06 3.04 5.19
CA ALA A 14 -11.19 2.97 6.13
C ALA A 14 -11.40 4.34 6.76
N ASP A 15 -12.67 4.67 7.05
CA ASP A 15 -13.04 5.93 7.68
C ASP A 15 -12.34 6.13 9.04
N SER A 16 -12.10 5.04 9.75
CA SER A 16 -11.41 5.09 11.05
C SER A 16 -9.97 5.59 10.97
N MET A 17 -9.38 5.66 9.78
CA MET A 17 -8.04 6.19 9.56
C MET A 17 -8.01 7.72 9.61
N PHE A 18 -9.17 8.37 9.49
CA PHE A 18 -9.28 9.83 9.38
C PHE A 18 -10.02 10.43 10.57
N ALA A 19 -9.72 11.69 10.87
CA ALA A 19 -10.54 12.48 11.78
C ALA A 19 -11.92 12.69 11.14
N VAL A 20 -12.95 12.87 11.97
CA VAL A 20 -14.36 12.97 11.52
C VAL A 20 -14.56 14.07 10.49
N ASP A 21 -13.84 15.17 10.60
CA ASP A 21 -13.96 16.34 9.73
C ASP A 21 -12.79 16.48 8.75
N ALA A 22 -12.00 15.43 8.58
CA ALA A 22 -10.84 15.46 7.69
C ALA A 22 -11.24 15.69 6.23
N GLN A 23 -10.50 16.53 5.54
CA GLN A 23 -10.61 16.72 4.11
C GLN A 23 -9.45 16.01 3.43
N VAL A 24 -9.76 15.24 2.40
CA VAL A 24 -8.81 14.34 1.77
C VAL A 24 -8.83 14.56 0.26
N ALA A 25 -7.66 14.67 -0.33
CA ALA A 25 -7.50 14.70 -1.79
C ALA A 25 -6.89 13.38 -2.25
N ARG A 26 -7.38 12.86 -3.37
CA ARG A 26 -6.90 11.62 -3.95
C ARG A 26 -6.39 11.83 -5.37
N ARG A 27 -5.27 11.20 -5.71
CA ARG A 27 -4.79 11.13 -7.09
C ARG A 27 -4.19 9.76 -7.39
N PRO A 28 -4.18 9.33 -8.67
CA PRO A 28 -3.50 8.09 -9.03
C PRO A 28 -1.98 8.24 -8.91
N LEU A 29 -1.29 7.12 -8.66
CA LEU A 29 0.16 7.05 -8.67
C LEU A 29 0.61 6.04 -9.72
N SER A 30 1.68 6.38 -10.44
CA SER A 30 2.37 5.42 -11.30
C SER A 30 3.25 4.49 -10.48
N VAL A 31 3.66 3.38 -11.07
CA VAL A 31 4.60 2.44 -10.43
C VAL A 31 5.91 3.17 -10.09
N GLU A 32 6.40 4.01 -10.97
CA GLU A 32 7.64 4.77 -10.75
C GLU A 32 7.51 5.73 -9.56
N GLU A 33 6.38 6.39 -9.42
CA GLU A 33 6.12 7.26 -8.26
C GLU A 33 6.08 6.45 -6.95
N VAL A 34 5.46 5.27 -6.98
CA VAL A 34 5.42 4.38 -5.81
C VAL A 34 6.83 3.92 -5.43
N MET A 35 7.68 3.60 -6.41
CA MET A 35 9.07 3.24 -6.14
C MET A 35 9.80 4.33 -5.36
N VAL A 36 9.62 5.60 -5.75
CA VAL A 36 10.23 6.74 -5.07
C VAL A 36 9.68 6.88 -3.64
N VAL A 37 8.37 6.78 -3.49
CA VAL A 37 7.71 6.91 -2.18
C VAL A 37 8.19 5.83 -1.21
N VAL A 38 8.28 4.58 -1.68
CA VAL A 38 8.74 3.46 -0.86
C VAL A 38 10.22 3.62 -0.50
N ALA A 39 11.03 4.10 -1.44
CA ALA A 39 12.45 4.35 -1.18
C ALA A 39 12.68 5.43 -0.12
N ASP A 40 11.80 6.43 -0.07
CA ASP A 40 11.84 7.49 0.95
C ASP A 40 11.41 7.01 2.33
N GLY A 41 10.72 5.88 2.39
CA GLY A 41 10.24 5.28 3.62
C GLY A 41 8.74 5.36 3.78
N VAL A 42 8.13 4.22 4.08
CA VAL A 42 6.68 4.11 4.30
C VAL A 42 6.42 3.31 5.58
N VAL A 43 5.29 3.61 6.22
CA VAL A 43 4.76 2.77 7.30
C VAL A 43 3.85 1.74 6.64
N SER A 44 4.20 0.46 6.77
CA SER A 44 3.43 -0.61 6.16
C SER A 44 2.19 -0.97 6.98
N GLY A 45 1.03 -0.94 6.34
CA GLY A 45 -0.23 -1.43 6.90
C GLY A 45 -0.53 -2.88 6.54
N PHE A 46 0.45 -3.60 6.01
CA PHE A 46 0.29 -5.01 5.65
C PHE A 46 0.51 -5.92 6.86
N ASN A 47 0.08 -7.16 6.72
CA ASN A 47 0.31 -8.21 7.73
C ASN A 47 0.70 -9.50 6.99
N PRO A 48 1.09 -10.58 7.70
CA PRO A 48 1.55 -11.80 7.04
C PRO A 48 0.56 -12.42 6.05
N SER A 49 -0.74 -12.17 6.19
CA SER A 49 -1.73 -12.66 5.23
C SER A 49 -1.58 -12.03 3.85
N HIS A 50 -0.89 -10.91 3.75
CA HIS A 50 -0.62 -10.22 2.48
C HIS A 50 0.71 -10.59 1.85
N GLN A 51 1.48 -11.51 2.46
CA GLN A 51 2.85 -11.81 2.03
C GLN A 51 2.92 -12.25 0.57
N THR A 52 1.98 -13.06 0.11
CA THR A 52 1.96 -13.54 -1.28
C THR A 52 1.80 -12.37 -2.27
N THR A 53 0.93 -11.43 -1.95
CA THR A 53 0.71 -10.23 -2.75
C THR A 53 1.95 -9.34 -2.77
N ILE A 54 2.59 -9.16 -1.62
CA ILE A 54 3.80 -8.33 -1.51
C ILE A 54 4.97 -8.98 -2.24
N ASN A 55 5.09 -10.31 -2.19
CA ASN A 55 6.10 -11.03 -2.95
C ASN A 55 5.90 -10.85 -4.46
N ALA A 56 4.67 -10.88 -4.93
CA ALA A 56 4.35 -10.66 -6.34
C ALA A 56 4.73 -9.23 -6.78
N LEU A 57 4.47 -8.24 -5.94
CA LEU A 57 4.85 -6.86 -6.20
C LEU A 57 6.38 -6.73 -6.33
N ALA A 58 7.13 -7.33 -5.42
CA ALA A 58 8.58 -7.32 -5.45
C ALA A 58 9.12 -8.01 -6.71
N THR A 59 8.54 -9.14 -7.08
CA THR A 59 8.96 -9.90 -8.27
C THR A 59 8.68 -9.14 -9.56
N LYS A 60 7.50 -8.54 -9.68
CA LYS A 60 7.10 -7.88 -10.92
C LYS A 60 7.74 -6.50 -11.09
N HIS A 61 7.78 -5.71 -10.03
CA HIS A 61 8.17 -4.29 -10.11
C HIS A 61 9.41 -3.93 -9.30
N GLY A 62 9.97 -4.87 -8.55
CA GLY A 62 11.13 -4.59 -7.70
C GLY A 62 10.81 -3.72 -6.49
N ILE A 63 9.52 -3.55 -6.16
CA ILE A 63 9.10 -2.76 -5.01
C ILE A 63 9.02 -3.67 -3.79
N VAL A 64 9.87 -3.41 -2.80
CA VAL A 64 9.92 -4.21 -1.57
C VAL A 64 9.31 -3.39 -0.43
N VAL A 65 8.20 -3.88 0.11
CA VAL A 65 7.51 -3.25 1.23
C VAL A 65 7.60 -4.17 2.45
N PRO A 66 7.95 -3.65 3.63
CA PRO A 66 7.98 -4.48 4.83
C PRO A 66 6.60 -5.06 5.15
N VAL A 67 6.60 -6.28 5.70
CA VAL A 67 5.37 -6.94 6.16
C VAL A 67 5.53 -7.19 7.65
N PRO A 68 4.96 -6.33 8.52
CA PRO A 68 5.04 -6.52 9.95
C PRO A 68 4.21 -7.72 10.40
N GLU A 69 4.56 -8.32 11.53
CA GLU A 69 3.80 -9.44 12.09
C GLU A 69 2.37 -9.05 12.43
N LYS A 70 2.18 -7.78 12.82
CA LYS A 70 0.88 -7.23 13.15
C LYS A 70 0.76 -5.85 12.50
N ALA A 71 -0.28 -5.67 11.70
CA ALA A 71 -0.52 -4.39 11.05
C ALA A 71 -0.73 -3.30 12.11
N PRO A 72 -0.03 -2.16 11.99
CA PRO A 72 -0.25 -1.03 12.90
C PRO A 72 -1.62 -0.41 12.66
N MET A 73 -2.16 0.22 13.69
CA MET A 73 -3.35 1.05 13.53
C MET A 73 -2.97 2.32 12.79
N ILE A 74 -3.61 2.58 11.66
CA ILE A 74 -3.32 3.77 10.86
C ILE A 74 -4.26 4.90 11.29
N LYS A 75 -3.68 6.02 11.70
CA LYS A 75 -4.37 7.27 11.99
C LYS A 75 -3.67 8.37 11.23
N LEU A 76 -4.38 9.02 10.33
CA LEU A 76 -3.83 10.03 9.44
C LEU A 76 -4.10 11.43 9.99
N ALA A 77 -3.04 12.19 10.19
CA ALA A 77 -3.09 13.60 10.55
C ALA A 77 -2.95 14.47 9.30
N VAL A 78 -3.22 15.75 9.42
CA VAL A 78 -3.04 16.70 8.31
C VAL A 78 -1.62 16.62 7.77
N GLY A 79 -1.48 16.46 6.47
CA GLY A 79 -0.20 16.30 5.80
C GLY A 79 0.22 14.86 5.60
N ASP A 80 -0.38 13.91 6.31
CA ASP A 80 -0.08 12.49 6.12
C ASP A 80 -0.69 11.98 4.81
N ARG A 81 -0.05 10.97 4.24
CA ARG A 81 -0.50 10.35 3.00
C ARG A 81 -0.67 8.86 3.18
N LEU A 82 -1.67 8.31 2.49
CA LEU A 82 -1.90 6.86 2.42
C LEU A 82 -1.84 6.43 0.97
N VAL A 83 -0.88 5.56 0.65
CA VAL A 83 -0.83 4.89 -0.65
C VAL A 83 -1.71 3.64 -0.54
N VAL A 84 -2.74 3.57 -1.38
CA VAL A 84 -3.61 2.41 -1.45
C VAL A 84 -3.25 1.62 -2.70
N MET A 85 -2.91 0.36 -2.51
CA MET A 85 -2.58 -0.57 -3.58
C MET A 85 -3.76 -1.48 -3.87
N SER A 86 -4.09 -1.64 -5.14
CA SER A 86 -4.97 -2.71 -5.57
C SER A 86 -4.19 -3.68 -6.45
N ALA A 87 -4.49 -4.97 -6.31
CA ALA A 87 -3.85 -6.02 -7.09
C ALA A 87 -4.93 -6.90 -7.72
N ARG A 88 -4.83 -7.09 -9.03
CA ARG A 88 -5.74 -7.98 -9.77
C ARG A 88 -4.95 -9.19 -10.25
N PHE A 89 -5.17 -10.30 -9.58
CA PHE A 89 -4.55 -11.57 -9.92
C PHE A 89 -5.41 -12.35 -10.90
N PRO A 90 -4.79 -13.22 -11.75
CA PRO A 90 -5.54 -13.99 -12.74
C PRO A 90 -6.46 -15.05 -12.13
N ARG A 91 -6.19 -15.49 -10.90
CA ARG A 91 -7.02 -16.45 -10.17
C ARG A 91 -6.81 -16.33 -8.68
N ARG A 92 -7.61 -17.01 -7.89
CA ARG A 92 -7.37 -17.15 -6.45
C ARG A 92 -6.42 -18.29 -6.17
N LEU A 93 -5.54 -18.10 -5.17
CA LEU A 93 -4.70 -19.18 -4.67
C LEU A 93 -5.47 -20.03 -3.66
N ALA A 94 -5.29 -21.35 -3.75
CA ALA A 94 -5.70 -22.25 -2.69
C ALA A 94 -4.67 -22.18 -1.56
N GLU A 95 -5.04 -22.69 -0.39
CA GLU A 95 -4.13 -22.75 0.75
C GLU A 95 -2.85 -23.50 0.38
N GLY A 96 -1.70 -22.90 0.69
CA GLY A 96 -0.38 -23.49 0.40
C GLY A 96 0.12 -23.30 -1.03
N GLU A 97 -0.70 -22.77 -1.95
CA GLU A 97 -0.25 -22.48 -3.28
C GLU A 97 0.58 -21.19 -3.35
N VAL A 98 1.43 -21.11 -4.39
CA VAL A 98 2.16 -19.88 -4.73
C VAL A 98 1.89 -19.53 -6.19
N TRP A 99 2.04 -18.24 -6.52
CA TRP A 99 1.89 -17.78 -7.90
C TRP A 99 3.03 -18.30 -8.77
N THR A 100 2.72 -18.75 -9.99
CA THR A 100 3.75 -19.01 -11.00
C THR A 100 4.33 -17.68 -11.49
N GLN A 101 5.50 -17.71 -12.13
CA GLN A 101 6.09 -16.52 -12.72
C GLN A 101 5.17 -15.89 -13.76
N GLU A 102 4.51 -16.72 -14.57
CA GLU A 102 3.56 -16.26 -15.58
C GLU A 102 2.37 -15.54 -14.92
N GLU A 103 1.85 -16.09 -13.83
CA GLU A 103 0.75 -15.47 -13.08
C GLU A 103 1.16 -14.15 -12.45
N VAL A 104 2.37 -14.06 -11.91
CA VAL A 104 2.91 -12.81 -11.37
C VAL A 104 3.01 -11.75 -12.48
N ASN A 105 3.51 -12.13 -13.64
CA ASN A 105 3.63 -11.23 -14.77
C ASN A 105 2.27 -10.74 -15.28
N ALA A 106 1.23 -11.58 -15.18
CA ALA A 106 -0.13 -11.24 -15.57
C ALA A 106 -0.87 -10.39 -14.54
N THR A 107 -0.37 -10.31 -13.30
CA THR A 107 -1.00 -9.55 -12.23
C THR A 107 -0.91 -8.05 -12.52
N GLN A 108 -2.02 -7.34 -12.34
CA GLN A 108 -2.07 -5.89 -12.52
C GLN A 108 -2.11 -5.22 -11.14
N PHE A 109 -1.19 -4.28 -10.93
CA PHE A 109 -1.16 -3.45 -9.74
C PHE A 109 -1.55 -2.02 -10.11
N ALA A 110 -2.37 -1.41 -9.27
CA ALA A 110 -2.74 -0.01 -9.41
C ALA A 110 -2.59 0.67 -8.05
N PHE A 111 -2.24 1.95 -8.08
CA PHE A 111 -1.96 2.71 -6.87
C PHE A 111 -2.67 4.05 -6.91
N GLY A 112 -3.12 4.49 -5.74
CA GLY A 112 -3.59 5.83 -5.52
C GLY A 112 -3.02 6.37 -4.22
N VAL A 113 -2.90 7.68 -4.11
CA VAL A 113 -2.50 8.33 -2.86
C VAL A 113 -3.64 9.20 -2.37
N TRP A 114 -3.89 9.10 -1.07
CA TRP A 114 -4.88 9.89 -0.33
C TRP A 114 -4.12 10.77 0.64
N GLU A 115 -4.25 12.08 0.50
CA GLU A 115 -3.56 13.04 1.36
C GLU A 115 -4.57 13.81 2.19
N VAL A 116 -4.31 13.91 3.49
CA VAL A 116 -5.14 14.70 4.39
C VAL A 116 -4.70 16.17 4.27
N ILE A 117 -5.60 17.02 3.78
CA ILE A 117 -5.30 18.41 3.44
C ILE A 117 -5.92 19.41 4.42
N GLY A 118 -6.81 18.95 5.27
CA GLY A 118 -7.45 19.84 6.24
C GLY A 118 -8.29 19.16 7.30
#